data_7cdc5169b5edca5083ef6298887404a0
#
_entry.id   7cdc5169b5edca5083ef6298887404a0
#
_cell.length_a   1.000
_cell.length_b   1.000
_cell.length_c   1.000
_cell.angle_alpha   90.00
_cell.angle_beta   90.00
_cell.angle_gamma   90.00
#
_symmetry.space_group_name_H-M   'P 1'
#
loop_
_entity.id
_entity.type
_entity.pdbx_description
1 polymer ?
#
loop_
_entity_poly.entity_id
_entity_poly.type
_entity_poly.pdbx_seq_one_letter_code
_entity_poly.pdbx_strand_id
1 'polypeptide(L)'
;MTSFSTKLRGALAKPFLPIVFFFAGVTYDTVTLTRIDRLIDNLILLLYLCLLGVLIVLKGRADLGKAAVPGSSTAPHVLNRAEPYYPMAIQFLLGGLFSAYTIFYSQSASLTTTALFFALLVILLVGNELLHDRLSNLTLLISLYALVAFCFFTFFLPVLTGFMSRIMIVLGAALSLLLALRIVELVYQGIPGRSRKDAIKTGWPAVVVVAILVAFYFLNWIPPVPLSLKAGGVYHQVEKTDHAYRVTFEKGAWYQFLRRSDDLFHGEGPVYCFTAVFAPVDLNTTIYHRWQYRGISSGTRSTRSAFSTTDRIPIRISGGREGGYRGYTIKQRVPPGEWRIDVETEDGRVIGRIGFRVATEAGGALDFHTVTY
;
A
#
# COMPACT_ATOMS: atom_id res chain seq x y z
N MET A 1 -48.15 -3.37 3.36
CA MET A 1 -46.76 -2.99 2.98
C MET A 1 -45.97 -2.30 4.11
N THR A 2 -46.54 -1.90 5.20
CA THR A 2 -45.90 -1.16 6.31
C THR A 2 -45.08 -2.04 7.28
N SER A 3 -45.39 -3.34 7.40
CA SER A 3 -44.71 -4.25 8.35
C SER A 3 -43.26 -4.66 7.92
N PHE A 4 -42.98 -4.72 6.62
CA PHE A 4 -41.66 -5.11 6.13
C PHE A 4 -40.64 -3.97 6.29
N SER A 5 -41.07 -2.72 6.06
CA SER A 5 -40.21 -1.55 6.22
C SER A 5 -39.84 -1.27 7.70
N THR A 6 -40.72 -1.55 8.64
CA THR A 6 -40.47 -1.41 10.09
C THR A 6 -39.53 -2.50 10.62
N LYS A 7 -39.66 -3.74 10.14
CA LYS A 7 -38.72 -4.84 10.47
C LYS A 7 -37.34 -4.62 9.89
N LEU A 8 -37.26 -4.08 8.65
CA LEU A 8 -35.99 -3.73 8.02
C LEU A 8 -35.28 -2.59 8.74
N ARG A 9 -36.01 -1.54 9.14
CA ARG A 9 -35.49 -0.42 9.97
C ARG A 9 -35.02 -0.90 11.34
N GLY A 10 -35.74 -1.79 12.00
CA GLY A 10 -35.34 -2.38 13.30
C GLY A 10 -34.14 -3.32 13.17
N ALA A 11 -33.96 -4.03 12.03
CA ALA A 11 -32.80 -4.84 11.77
C ALA A 11 -31.56 -3.95 11.45
N LEU A 12 -31.73 -2.88 10.68
CA LEU A 12 -30.69 -1.91 10.33
C LEU A 12 -30.23 -1.04 11.51
N ALA A 13 -31.02 -0.95 12.58
CA ALA A 13 -30.69 -0.20 13.81
C ALA A 13 -29.81 -0.98 14.79
N LYS A 14 -29.39 -2.22 14.46
CA LYS A 14 -28.51 -3.00 15.34
C LYS A 14 -27.08 -2.45 15.32
N PRO A 15 -26.44 -2.21 16.48
CA PRO A 15 -25.16 -1.51 16.56
C PRO A 15 -23.98 -2.23 15.90
N PHE A 16 -24.09 -3.53 15.61
CA PHE A 16 -23.05 -4.31 14.93
C PHE A 16 -23.17 -4.32 13.39
N LEU A 17 -24.31 -3.88 12.84
CA LEU A 17 -24.57 -3.97 11.40
C LEU A 17 -23.62 -3.09 10.55
N PRO A 18 -23.30 -1.84 10.94
CA PRO A 18 -22.28 -1.05 10.23
C PRO A 18 -20.93 -1.77 10.16
N ILE A 19 -20.52 -2.40 11.26
CA ILE A 19 -19.27 -3.17 11.33
C ILE A 19 -19.28 -4.34 10.34
N VAL A 20 -20.40 -5.08 10.26
CA VAL A 20 -20.55 -6.20 9.31
C VAL A 20 -20.48 -5.70 7.86
N PHE A 21 -21.16 -4.60 7.54
CA PHE A 21 -21.11 -4.02 6.18
C PHE A 21 -19.73 -3.48 5.84
N PHE A 22 -19.03 -2.88 6.81
CA PHE A 22 -17.67 -2.44 6.64
C PHE A 22 -16.73 -3.61 6.26
N PHE A 23 -16.73 -4.68 7.06
CA PHE A 23 -15.89 -5.85 6.74
C PHE A 23 -16.31 -6.57 5.45
N ALA A 24 -17.62 -6.62 5.14
CA ALA A 24 -18.09 -7.14 3.87
C ALA A 24 -17.60 -6.30 2.68
N GLY A 25 -17.59 -4.96 2.81
CA GLY A 25 -17.06 -4.05 1.80
C GLY A 25 -15.57 -4.26 1.59
N VAL A 26 -14.76 -4.27 2.65
CA VAL A 26 -13.32 -4.53 2.58
C VAL A 26 -13.01 -5.91 2.00
N THR A 27 -13.81 -6.94 2.35
CA THR A 27 -13.66 -8.29 1.79
C THR A 27 -13.98 -8.29 0.29
N TYR A 28 -15.05 -7.62 -0.12
CA TYR A 28 -15.41 -7.46 -1.53
C TYR A 28 -14.29 -6.77 -2.32
N ASP A 29 -13.76 -5.66 -1.80
CA ASP A 29 -12.63 -4.94 -2.41
C ASP A 29 -11.40 -5.83 -2.51
N THR A 30 -11.10 -6.65 -1.48
CA THR A 30 -9.96 -7.57 -1.49
C THR A 30 -10.06 -8.62 -2.60
N VAL A 31 -11.27 -9.06 -2.92
CA VAL A 31 -11.52 -10.05 -3.99
C VAL A 31 -11.52 -9.38 -5.37
N THR A 32 -12.02 -8.16 -5.49
CA THR A 32 -12.18 -7.46 -6.77
C THR A 32 -10.95 -6.68 -7.19
N LEU A 33 -10.26 -6.02 -6.25
CA LEU A 33 -9.05 -5.22 -6.49
C LEU A 33 -7.79 -6.09 -6.45
N THR A 34 -7.69 -7.05 -7.35
CA THR A 34 -6.56 -8.00 -7.39
C THR A 34 -5.32 -7.44 -8.07
N ARG A 35 -5.47 -6.46 -8.94
CA ARG A 35 -4.40 -5.90 -9.78
C ARG A 35 -4.39 -4.39 -9.75
N ILE A 36 -3.26 -3.82 -9.38
CA ILE A 36 -3.05 -2.36 -9.30
C ILE A 36 -2.96 -1.68 -10.69
N ASP A 37 -2.67 -2.45 -11.75
CA ASP A 37 -2.50 -1.96 -13.12
C ASP A 37 -3.78 -2.02 -13.98
N ARG A 38 -4.92 -2.44 -13.43
CA ARG A 38 -6.20 -2.40 -14.14
C ARG A 38 -6.64 -0.95 -14.34
N LEU A 39 -6.72 -0.55 -15.61
CA LEU A 39 -7.10 0.82 -15.98
C LEU A 39 -8.49 1.21 -15.45
N ILE A 40 -9.46 0.27 -15.52
CA ILE A 40 -10.83 0.52 -15.03
C ILE A 40 -10.84 0.81 -13.53
N ASP A 41 -10.14 0.02 -12.73
CA ASP A 41 -10.06 0.21 -11.26
C ASP A 41 -9.42 1.57 -10.94
N ASN A 42 -8.35 1.93 -11.65
CA ASN A 42 -7.68 3.22 -11.50
C ASN A 42 -8.58 4.40 -11.91
N LEU A 43 -9.39 4.25 -12.96
CA LEU A 43 -10.34 5.28 -13.36
C LEU A 43 -11.48 5.44 -12.34
N ILE A 44 -11.94 4.35 -11.72
CA ILE A 44 -12.93 4.39 -10.64
C ILE A 44 -12.34 5.13 -9.42
N LEU A 45 -11.10 4.82 -9.03
CA LEU A 45 -10.43 5.52 -7.92
C LEU A 45 -10.20 7.01 -8.23
N LEU A 46 -9.84 7.34 -9.48
CA LEU A 46 -9.74 8.74 -9.91
C LEU A 46 -11.10 9.45 -9.84
N LEU A 47 -12.17 8.78 -10.27
CA LEU A 47 -13.53 9.30 -10.15
C LEU A 47 -13.90 9.55 -8.69
N TYR A 48 -13.60 8.59 -7.79
CA TYR A 48 -13.82 8.77 -6.34
C TYR A 48 -13.05 9.97 -5.80
N LEU A 49 -11.80 10.14 -6.20
CA LEU A 49 -10.98 11.28 -5.79
C LEU A 49 -11.56 12.61 -6.29
N CYS A 50 -12.01 12.67 -7.55
CA CYS A 50 -12.66 13.86 -8.12
C CYS A 50 -13.98 14.20 -7.42
N LEU A 51 -14.86 13.20 -7.22
CA LEU A 51 -16.13 13.37 -6.52
C LEU A 51 -15.92 13.82 -5.09
N LEU A 52 -14.95 13.24 -4.38
CA LEU A 52 -14.57 13.63 -3.03
C LEU A 52 -14.16 15.11 -2.98
N GLY A 53 -13.31 15.57 -3.91
CA GLY A 53 -12.91 16.96 -4.01
C GLY A 53 -14.10 17.90 -4.22
N VAL A 54 -15.02 17.56 -5.14
CA VAL A 54 -16.25 18.32 -5.38
C VAL A 54 -17.12 18.38 -4.13
N LEU A 55 -17.35 17.27 -3.44
CA LEU A 55 -18.16 17.23 -2.23
C LEU A 55 -17.55 18.05 -1.08
N ILE A 56 -16.22 18.04 -0.93
CA ILE A 56 -15.53 18.88 0.06
C ILE A 56 -15.74 20.36 -0.26
N VAL A 57 -15.67 20.77 -1.54
CA VAL A 57 -15.94 22.15 -1.95
C VAL A 57 -17.40 22.53 -1.64
N LEU A 58 -18.36 21.70 -2.04
CA LEU A 58 -19.79 21.95 -1.80
C LEU A 58 -20.11 22.07 -0.31
N LYS A 59 -19.63 21.10 0.49
CA LYS A 59 -19.81 21.12 1.94
C LYS A 59 -19.13 22.32 2.59
N GLY A 60 -17.87 22.60 2.24
CA GLY A 60 -17.13 23.73 2.80
C GLY A 60 -17.78 25.07 2.49
N ARG A 61 -18.29 25.27 1.28
CA ARG A 61 -19.04 26.46 0.89
C ARG A 61 -20.35 26.60 1.63
N ALA A 62 -21.09 25.47 1.82
CA ALA A 62 -22.34 25.49 2.56
C ALA A 62 -22.11 25.87 4.04
N ASP A 63 -21.11 25.23 4.69
CA ASP A 63 -20.78 25.49 6.11
C ASP A 63 -20.31 26.94 6.33
N LEU A 64 -19.40 27.46 5.48
CA LEU A 64 -18.87 28.82 5.59
C LEU A 64 -19.91 29.87 5.17
N GLY A 65 -20.75 29.60 4.17
CA GLY A 65 -21.82 30.50 3.74
C GLY A 65 -22.88 30.71 4.83
N LYS A 66 -23.32 29.65 5.49
CA LYS A 66 -24.24 29.71 6.63
C LYS A 66 -23.66 30.52 7.81
N ALA A 67 -22.35 30.36 8.04
CA ALA A 67 -21.68 31.11 9.10
C ALA A 67 -21.51 32.62 8.78
N ALA A 68 -21.43 32.98 7.49
CA ALA A 68 -21.26 34.35 7.05
C ALA A 68 -22.58 35.16 7.01
N VAL A 69 -23.66 34.52 6.53
CA VAL A 69 -25.01 35.14 6.43
C VAL A 69 -26.06 34.13 6.87
N PRO A 70 -26.52 34.19 8.13
CA PRO A 70 -27.56 33.28 8.61
C PRO A 70 -28.85 33.43 7.78
N GLY A 71 -29.33 32.33 7.18
CA GLY A 71 -30.56 32.31 6.39
C GLY A 71 -30.42 32.54 4.89
N SER A 72 -29.22 32.86 4.36
CA SER A 72 -29.00 32.93 2.93
C SER A 72 -28.43 31.59 2.40
N SER A 73 -29.16 30.92 1.52
CA SER A 73 -28.64 29.79 0.75
C SER A 73 -28.13 30.32 -0.60
N THR A 74 -26.84 30.39 -0.78
CA THR A 74 -26.17 30.81 -2.04
C THR A 74 -26.12 29.68 -3.09
N ALA A 75 -26.55 28.45 -2.73
CA ALA A 75 -26.51 27.31 -3.64
C ALA A 75 -27.85 27.09 -4.37
N PRO A 76 -27.85 26.51 -5.58
CA PRO A 76 -29.05 26.09 -6.27
C PRO A 76 -29.94 25.17 -5.42
N HIS A 77 -31.25 25.27 -5.55
CA HIS A 77 -32.24 24.55 -4.69
C HIS A 77 -31.99 23.04 -4.57
N VAL A 78 -31.46 22.40 -5.62
CA VAL A 78 -31.13 20.97 -5.68
C VAL A 78 -29.93 20.63 -4.77
N LEU A 79 -28.91 21.49 -4.75
CA LEU A 79 -27.70 21.30 -3.92
C LEU A 79 -27.98 21.47 -2.43
N ASN A 80 -28.88 22.41 -2.06
CA ASN A 80 -29.36 22.58 -0.68
C ASN A 80 -30.11 21.35 -0.17
N ARG A 81 -30.87 20.67 -1.02
CA ARG A 81 -31.60 19.45 -0.64
C ARG A 81 -30.66 18.26 -0.45
N ALA A 82 -29.51 18.21 -1.12
CA ALA A 82 -28.50 17.16 -1.01
C ALA A 82 -27.52 17.37 0.16
N GLU A 83 -27.45 18.58 0.72
CA GLU A 83 -26.49 18.95 1.77
C GLU A 83 -26.45 18.01 2.99
N PRO A 84 -27.60 17.52 3.55
CA PRO A 84 -27.58 16.58 4.67
C PRO A 84 -26.86 15.26 4.37
N TYR A 85 -26.70 14.91 3.09
CA TYR A 85 -26.07 13.66 2.65
C TYR A 85 -24.58 13.81 2.34
N TYR A 86 -24.03 15.04 2.28
CA TYR A 86 -22.61 15.25 1.98
C TYR A 86 -21.65 14.53 2.94
N PRO A 87 -21.85 14.54 4.26
CA PRO A 87 -20.95 13.82 5.18
C PRO A 87 -20.93 12.32 4.90
N MET A 88 -22.09 11.71 4.67
CA MET A 88 -22.20 10.28 4.37
C MET A 88 -21.53 9.91 3.03
N ALA A 89 -21.71 10.74 1.99
CA ALA A 89 -21.07 10.53 0.71
C ALA A 89 -19.55 10.70 0.79
N ILE A 90 -19.05 11.69 1.53
CA ILE A 90 -17.62 11.89 1.81
C ILE A 90 -17.03 10.70 2.54
N GLN A 91 -17.71 10.20 3.59
CA GLN A 91 -17.29 9.02 4.33
C GLN A 91 -17.21 7.78 3.44
N PHE A 92 -18.21 7.56 2.59
CA PHE A 92 -18.24 6.44 1.65
C PHE A 92 -17.05 6.51 0.67
N LEU A 93 -16.78 7.67 0.06
CA LEU A 93 -15.68 7.83 -0.89
C LEU A 93 -14.31 7.69 -0.21
N LEU A 94 -14.13 8.27 0.98
CA LEU A 94 -12.90 8.09 1.77
C LEU A 94 -12.70 6.63 2.17
N GLY A 95 -13.75 5.95 2.61
CA GLY A 95 -13.72 4.53 2.97
C GLY A 95 -13.28 3.65 1.80
N GLY A 96 -13.87 3.85 0.62
CA GLY A 96 -13.48 3.13 -0.60
C GLY A 96 -12.02 3.39 -1.01
N LEU A 97 -11.56 4.65 -0.94
CA LEU A 97 -10.17 5.00 -1.23
C LEU A 97 -9.20 4.37 -0.22
N PHE A 98 -9.48 4.45 1.09
CA PHE A 98 -8.63 3.83 2.12
C PHE A 98 -8.62 2.31 2.01
N SER A 99 -9.75 1.67 1.71
CA SER A 99 -9.85 0.23 1.47
C SER A 99 -8.95 -0.19 0.31
N ALA A 100 -9.11 0.45 -0.85
CA ALA A 100 -8.31 0.18 -2.04
C ALA A 100 -6.80 0.37 -1.79
N TYR A 101 -6.41 1.46 -1.13
CA TYR A 101 -5.00 1.73 -0.84
C TYR A 101 -4.43 0.74 0.19
N THR A 102 -5.19 0.37 1.20
CA THR A 102 -4.77 -0.67 2.15
C THR A 102 -4.47 -1.97 1.41
N ILE A 103 -5.30 -2.37 0.45
CA ILE A 103 -5.10 -3.57 -0.36
C ILE A 103 -3.88 -3.42 -1.27
N PHE A 104 -3.79 -2.35 -2.05
CA PHE A 104 -2.69 -2.16 -3.01
C PHE A 104 -1.33 -2.02 -2.33
N TYR A 105 -1.27 -1.26 -1.25
CA TYR A 105 -0.02 -1.09 -0.50
C TYR A 105 0.37 -2.35 0.28
N SER A 106 -0.60 -3.17 0.76
CA SER A 106 -0.30 -4.44 1.42
C SER A 106 0.40 -5.44 0.51
N GLN A 107 0.06 -5.46 -0.78
CA GLN A 107 0.68 -6.35 -1.76
C GLN A 107 2.16 -6.01 -2.01
N SER A 108 2.57 -4.76 -1.79
CA SER A 108 3.94 -4.26 -1.99
C SER A 108 4.68 -4.07 -0.66
N ALA A 109 4.04 -4.35 0.48
CA ALA A 109 4.60 -4.07 1.80
C ALA A 109 5.52 -5.19 2.27
N SER A 110 6.75 -4.82 2.66
CA SER A 110 7.57 -5.63 3.55
C SER A 110 7.19 -5.28 4.99
N LEU A 111 6.59 -6.21 5.74
CA LEU A 111 6.13 -5.96 7.12
C LEU A 111 7.23 -5.45 8.06
N THR A 112 8.49 -5.59 7.69
CA THR A 112 9.61 -5.14 8.53
C THR A 112 10.00 -3.68 8.31
N THR A 113 9.76 -3.12 7.12
CA THR A 113 10.21 -1.76 6.77
C THR A 113 9.05 -0.79 6.57
N THR A 114 7.91 -1.27 6.09
CA THR A 114 6.77 -0.44 5.73
C THR A 114 5.55 -0.64 6.64
N ALA A 115 5.72 -1.39 7.75
CA ALA A 115 4.65 -1.67 8.71
C ALA A 115 3.99 -0.41 9.26
N LEU A 116 4.79 0.66 9.52
CA LEU A 116 4.26 1.91 10.06
C LEU A 116 3.30 2.60 9.09
N PHE A 117 3.66 2.68 7.81
CA PHE A 117 2.79 3.29 6.79
C PHE A 117 1.54 2.44 6.56
N PHE A 118 1.68 1.11 6.52
CA PHE A 118 0.55 0.21 6.41
C PHE A 118 -0.40 0.32 7.61
N ALA A 119 0.14 0.37 8.84
CA ALA A 119 -0.65 0.60 10.05
C ALA A 119 -1.39 1.94 10.00
N LEU A 120 -0.75 3.01 9.49
CA LEU A 120 -1.41 4.29 9.27
C LEU A 120 -2.63 4.16 8.36
N LEU A 121 -2.52 3.46 7.22
CA LEU A 121 -3.65 3.25 6.30
C LEU A 121 -4.78 2.46 6.96
N VAL A 122 -4.47 1.40 7.71
CA VAL A 122 -5.46 0.61 8.44
C VAL A 122 -6.15 1.46 9.53
N ILE A 123 -5.39 2.27 10.27
CA ILE A 123 -5.94 3.18 11.28
C ILE A 123 -6.87 4.21 10.63
N LEU A 124 -6.50 4.75 9.46
CA LEU A 124 -7.35 5.70 8.74
C LEU A 124 -8.61 5.03 8.19
N LEU A 125 -8.51 3.80 7.69
CA LEU A 125 -9.64 3.00 7.21
C LEU A 125 -10.65 2.74 8.35
N VAL A 126 -10.17 2.23 9.49
CA VAL A 126 -11.00 1.98 10.67
C VAL A 126 -11.50 3.30 11.31
N GLY A 127 -10.62 4.30 11.36
CA GLY A 127 -10.95 5.63 11.88
C GLY A 127 -12.02 6.34 11.06
N ASN A 128 -12.04 6.16 9.75
CA ASN A 128 -13.08 6.69 8.88
C ASN A 128 -14.48 6.16 9.25
N GLU A 129 -14.55 4.88 9.65
CA GLU A 129 -15.81 4.26 10.08
C GLU A 129 -16.21 4.71 11.49
N LEU A 130 -15.27 4.76 12.43
CA LEU A 130 -15.55 5.04 13.85
C LEU A 130 -15.72 6.52 14.17
N LEU A 131 -15.10 7.43 13.40
CA LEU A 131 -15.01 8.86 13.71
C LEU A 131 -15.79 9.73 12.70
N HIS A 132 -16.89 9.22 12.14
CA HIS A 132 -17.71 9.92 11.17
C HIS A 132 -18.13 11.32 11.62
N ASP A 133 -18.41 11.54 12.92
CA ASP A 133 -18.76 12.87 13.47
C ASP A 133 -17.61 13.89 13.34
N ARG A 134 -16.36 13.45 13.31
CA ARG A 134 -15.17 14.31 13.15
C ARG A 134 -14.94 14.76 11.70
N LEU A 135 -15.53 14.07 10.72
CA LEU A 135 -15.47 14.42 9.30
C LEU A 135 -16.25 15.70 8.95
N SER A 136 -16.86 16.37 9.94
CA SER A 136 -17.41 17.73 9.78
C SER A 136 -16.34 18.81 9.66
N ASN A 137 -15.13 18.59 10.19
CA ASN A 137 -14.05 19.59 10.18
C ASN A 137 -13.39 19.72 8.80
N LEU A 138 -13.55 20.90 8.19
CA LEU A 138 -13.01 21.21 6.84
C LEU A 138 -11.49 21.03 6.74
N THR A 139 -10.74 21.46 7.77
CA THR A 139 -9.29 21.31 7.80
C THR A 139 -8.87 19.85 7.78
N LEU A 140 -9.56 19.01 8.55
CA LEU A 140 -9.34 17.56 8.56
C LEU A 140 -9.66 16.95 7.19
N LEU A 141 -10.80 17.29 6.59
CA LEU A 141 -11.20 16.79 5.27
C LEU A 141 -10.18 17.14 4.18
N ILE A 142 -9.66 18.38 4.16
CA ILE A 142 -8.63 18.80 3.19
C ILE A 142 -7.32 18.06 3.43
N SER A 143 -6.94 17.81 4.69
CA SER A 143 -5.74 17.05 5.03
C SER A 143 -5.87 15.57 4.61
N LEU A 144 -7.03 14.96 4.83
CA LEU A 144 -7.32 13.60 4.38
C LEU A 144 -7.37 13.53 2.84
N TYR A 145 -7.93 14.54 2.18
CA TYR A 145 -7.93 14.62 0.72
C TYR A 145 -6.50 14.68 0.16
N ALA A 146 -5.63 15.51 0.74
CA ALA A 146 -4.23 15.58 0.33
C ALA A 146 -3.52 14.24 0.50
N LEU A 147 -3.79 13.51 1.59
CA LEU A 147 -3.25 12.18 1.86
C LEU A 147 -3.72 11.16 0.82
N VAL A 148 -5.04 11.06 0.58
CA VAL A 148 -5.57 10.08 -0.39
C VAL A 148 -5.14 10.42 -1.83
N ALA A 149 -5.03 11.70 -2.17
CA ALA A 149 -4.50 12.13 -3.47
C ALA A 149 -3.02 11.76 -3.62
N PHE A 150 -2.19 11.97 -2.59
CA PHE A 150 -0.80 11.56 -2.58
C PHE A 150 -0.68 10.04 -2.77
N CYS A 151 -1.41 9.25 -1.99
CA CYS A 151 -1.41 7.79 -2.12
C CYS A 151 -1.81 7.37 -3.54
N PHE A 152 -2.83 7.97 -4.12
CA PHE A 152 -3.25 7.69 -5.50
C PHE A 152 -2.13 7.97 -6.51
N PHE A 153 -1.57 9.16 -6.52
CA PHE A 153 -0.55 9.53 -7.51
C PHE A 153 0.75 8.77 -7.34
N THR A 154 1.07 8.31 -6.14
CA THR A 154 2.29 7.53 -5.86
C THR A 154 2.34 6.22 -6.66
N PHE A 155 1.20 5.56 -6.90
CA PHE A 155 1.15 4.35 -7.72
C PHE A 155 0.63 4.61 -9.14
N PHE A 156 -0.30 5.54 -9.30
CA PHE A 156 -0.94 5.79 -10.60
C PHE A 156 0.03 6.39 -11.62
N LEU A 157 0.90 7.32 -11.23
CA LEU A 157 1.88 7.90 -12.14
C LEU A 157 2.87 6.86 -12.68
N PRO A 158 3.48 5.98 -11.86
CA PRO A 158 4.28 4.87 -12.37
C PRO A 158 3.51 3.91 -13.27
N VAL A 159 2.25 3.59 -12.95
CA VAL A 159 1.41 2.72 -13.81
C VAL A 159 1.14 3.37 -15.16
N LEU A 160 0.86 4.67 -15.17
CA LEU A 160 0.54 5.40 -16.40
C LEU A 160 1.76 5.64 -17.29
N THR A 161 2.91 5.90 -16.70
CA THR A 161 4.13 6.31 -17.43
C THR A 161 5.07 5.15 -17.73
N GLY A 162 4.92 4.00 -17.05
CA GLY A 162 5.87 2.88 -17.13
C GLY A 162 7.23 3.18 -16.48
N PHE A 163 7.39 4.30 -15.76
CA PHE A 163 8.63 4.69 -15.10
C PHE A 163 8.47 4.77 -13.60
N MET A 164 9.39 4.17 -12.87
CA MET A 164 9.44 4.22 -11.42
C MET A 164 10.68 5.00 -10.98
N SER A 165 10.49 6.25 -10.56
CA SER A 165 11.58 7.12 -10.14
C SER A 165 11.18 8.02 -8.98
N ARG A 166 12.18 8.59 -8.28
CA ARG A 166 11.94 9.59 -7.22
C ARG A 166 11.19 10.82 -7.75
N ILE A 167 11.36 11.16 -9.03
CA ILE A 167 10.66 12.28 -9.68
C ILE A 167 9.16 12.05 -9.69
N MET A 168 8.68 10.81 -9.93
CA MET A 168 7.24 10.49 -9.92
C MET A 168 6.60 10.77 -8.56
N ILE A 169 7.33 10.53 -7.47
CA ILE A 169 6.83 10.83 -6.13
C ILE A 169 6.74 12.33 -5.87
N VAL A 170 7.76 13.09 -6.30
CA VAL A 170 7.75 14.55 -6.17
C VAL A 170 6.60 15.14 -7.01
N LEU A 171 6.38 14.64 -8.21
CA LEU A 171 5.24 15.02 -9.06
C LEU A 171 3.90 14.66 -8.40
N GLY A 172 3.79 13.44 -7.82
CA GLY A 172 2.60 13.01 -7.09
C GLY A 172 2.33 13.90 -5.87
N ALA A 173 3.36 14.26 -5.12
CA ALA A 173 3.26 15.20 -4.00
C ALA A 173 2.81 16.59 -4.47
N ALA A 174 3.40 17.10 -5.54
CA ALA A 174 3.03 18.39 -6.11
C ALA A 174 1.58 18.42 -6.61
N LEU A 175 1.13 17.37 -7.32
CA LEU A 175 -0.25 17.24 -7.80
C LEU A 175 -1.24 17.14 -6.64
N SER A 176 -0.95 16.34 -5.62
CA SER A 176 -1.82 16.19 -4.45
C SER A 176 -1.98 17.50 -3.69
N LEU A 177 -0.88 18.24 -3.53
CA LEU A 177 -0.87 19.54 -2.88
C LEU A 177 -1.60 20.59 -3.72
N LEU A 178 -1.36 20.62 -5.03
CA LEU A 178 -2.07 21.51 -5.96
C LEU A 178 -3.58 21.33 -5.86
N LEU A 179 -4.06 20.07 -5.90
CA LEU A 179 -5.49 19.76 -5.81
C LEU A 179 -6.06 20.17 -4.45
N ALA A 180 -5.37 19.84 -3.34
CA ALA A 180 -5.82 20.23 -2.00
C ALA A 180 -5.89 21.76 -1.83
N LEU A 181 -4.89 22.51 -2.31
CA LEU A 181 -4.89 23.97 -2.26
C LEU A 181 -5.95 24.59 -3.19
N ARG A 182 -6.21 23.99 -4.34
CA ARG A 182 -7.33 24.39 -5.22
C ARG A 182 -8.69 24.19 -4.55
N ILE A 183 -8.87 23.11 -3.81
CA ILE A 183 -10.09 22.90 -3.00
C ILE A 183 -10.22 24.02 -1.97
N VAL A 184 -9.16 24.37 -1.25
CA VAL A 184 -9.18 25.49 -0.29
C VAL A 184 -9.57 26.79 -0.99
N GLU A 185 -8.92 27.12 -2.10
CA GLU A 185 -9.24 28.33 -2.89
C GLU A 185 -10.71 28.35 -3.30
N LEU A 186 -11.21 27.27 -3.88
CA LEU A 186 -12.61 27.15 -4.31
C LEU A 186 -13.61 27.26 -3.15
N VAL A 187 -13.28 26.72 -1.97
CA VAL A 187 -14.14 26.84 -0.79
C VAL A 187 -14.24 28.27 -0.30
N TYR A 188 -13.13 29.03 -0.27
CA TYR A 188 -13.09 30.40 0.26
C TYR A 188 -13.46 31.45 -0.76
N GLN A 189 -13.47 31.12 -2.04
CA GLN A 189 -13.76 32.08 -3.13
C GLN A 189 -15.19 32.65 -3.02
N GLY A 190 -15.29 33.98 -2.92
CA GLY A 190 -16.58 34.68 -2.92
C GLY A 190 -17.37 34.60 -1.62
N ILE A 191 -16.78 34.16 -0.52
CA ILE A 191 -17.45 34.12 0.79
C ILE A 191 -17.17 35.45 1.53
N PRO A 192 -18.19 36.25 1.85
CA PRO A 192 -18.03 37.52 2.57
C PRO A 192 -17.42 37.30 3.97
N GLY A 193 -16.56 38.24 4.39
CA GLY A 193 -15.96 38.24 5.72
C GLY A 193 -14.87 37.21 5.96
N ARG A 194 -14.47 36.46 4.94
CA ARG A 194 -13.36 35.48 5.04
C ARG A 194 -12.09 36.04 4.41
N SER A 195 -10.98 35.89 5.11
CA SER A 195 -9.68 36.41 4.70
C SER A 195 -8.80 35.34 4.08
N ARG A 196 -7.77 35.77 3.32
CA ARG A 196 -6.72 34.86 2.83
C ARG A 196 -6.00 34.14 3.96
N LYS A 197 -5.93 34.72 5.17
CA LYS A 197 -5.34 34.11 6.35
C LYS A 197 -6.14 32.86 6.80
N ASP A 198 -7.47 32.91 6.70
CA ASP A 198 -8.34 31.77 7.06
C ASP A 198 -8.12 30.61 6.09
N ALA A 199 -8.02 30.89 4.79
CA ALA A 199 -7.71 29.91 3.77
C ALA A 199 -6.32 29.25 4.00
N ILE A 200 -5.29 30.06 4.30
CA ILE A 200 -3.96 29.55 4.63
C ILE A 200 -4.01 28.65 5.88
N LYS A 201 -4.69 29.09 6.94
CA LYS A 201 -4.84 28.32 8.18
C LYS A 201 -5.52 26.97 7.93
N THR A 202 -6.49 26.91 7.04
CA THR A 202 -7.19 25.68 6.67
C THR A 202 -6.34 24.78 5.77
N GLY A 203 -5.54 25.33 4.86
CA GLY A 203 -4.71 24.58 3.93
C GLY A 203 -3.36 24.11 4.49
N TRP A 204 -2.82 24.81 5.51
CA TRP A 204 -1.50 24.51 6.07
C TRP A 204 -1.32 23.07 6.56
N PRO A 205 -2.29 22.44 7.29
CA PRO A 205 -2.14 21.07 7.73
C PRO A 205 -2.00 20.06 6.59
N ALA A 206 -2.64 20.32 5.43
CA ALA A 206 -2.46 19.47 4.25
C ALA A 206 -1.01 19.51 3.72
N VAL A 207 -0.37 20.69 3.76
CA VAL A 207 1.05 20.85 3.40
C VAL A 207 1.93 20.02 4.34
N VAL A 208 1.67 20.08 5.65
CA VAL A 208 2.40 19.29 6.65
C VAL A 208 2.23 17.79 6.42
N VAL A 209 1.00 17.34 6.15
CA VAL A 209 0.71 15.92 5.86
C VAL A 209 1.50 15.45 4.64
N VAL A 210 1.47 16.19 3.53
CA VAL A 210 2.23 15.81 2.32
C VAL A 210 3.73 15.84 2.59
N ALA A 211 4.24 16.80 3.34
CA ALA A 211 5.67 16.86 3.70
C ALA A 211 6.09 15.63 4.54
N ILE A 212 5.27 15.21 5.50
CA ILE A 212 5.50 13.99 6.29
C ILE A 212 5.48 12.75 5.39
N LEU A 213 4.54 12.64 4.46
CA LEU A 213 4.47 11.51 3.53
C LEU A 213 5.68 11.46 2.60
N VAL A 214 6.16 12.59 2.11
CA VAL A 214 7.40 12.69 1.34
C VAL A 214 8.60 12.26 2.19
N ALA A 215 8.68 12.68 3.45
CA ALA A 215 9.72 12.21 4.37
C ALA A 215 9.65 10.69 4.58
N PHE A 216 8.46 10.11 4.79
CA PHE A 216 8.26 8.67 4.90
C PHE A 216 8.75 7.92 3.66
N TYR A 217 8.54 8.51 2.47
CA TYR A 217 9.06 7.92 1.24
C TYR A 217 10.59 7.88 1.23
N PHE A 218 11.27 8.99 1.56
CA PHE A 218 12.73 9.03 1.58
C PHE A 218 13.35 8.19 2.72
N LEU A 219 12.59 7.94 3.80
CA LEU A 219 12.96 7.02 4.87
C LEU A 219 12.70 5.53 4.52
N ASN A 220 12.20 5.24 3.31
CA ASN A 220 11.81 3.90 2.85
C ASN A 220 10.69 3.24 3.70
N TRP A 221 9.81 4.04 4.29
CA TRP A 221 8.66 3.57 5.05
C TRP A 221 7.41 3.36 4.18
N ILE A 222 7.35 4.00 3.00
CA ILE A 222 6.30 3.77 2.01
C ILE A 222 6.74 2.62 1.08
N PRO A 223 5.89 1.58 0.89
CA PRO A 223 6.19 0.48 -0.02
C PRO A 223 6.43 0.97 -1.46
N PRO A 224 7.28 0.27 -2.24
CA PRO A 224 7.55 0.63 -3.63
C PRO A 224 6.42 0.19 -4.58
N VAL A 225 5.18 0.60 -4.34
CA VAL A 225 4.09 0.37 -5.29
C VAL A 225 4.41 1.02 -6.65
N PRO A 226 4.10 0.35 -7.78
CA PRO A 226 3.23 -0.82 -7.93
C PRO A 226 3.95 -2.18 -7.96
N LEU A 227 5.20 -2.28 -7.52
CA LEU A 227 5.93 -3.56 -7.49
C LEU A 227 5.48 -4.41 -6.30
N SER A 228 5.31 -5.73 -6.49
CA SER A 228 5.01 -6.65 -5.41
C SER A 228 5.70 -8.01 -5.56
N LEU A 229 6.15 -8.60 -4.45
CA LEU A 229 6.72 -9.94 -4.42
C LEU A 229 5.59 -10.97 -4.33
N LYS A 230 5.29 -11.66 -5.43
CA LYS A 230 4.25 -12.70 -5.49
C LYS A 230 4.72 -14.05 -4.95
N ALA A 231 5.97 -14.38 -5.19
CA ALA A 231 6.62 -15.55 -4.61
C ALA A 231 8.11 -15.28 -4.44
N GLY A 232 8.72 -15.90 -3.45
CA GLY A 232 10.15 -15.81 -3.23
C GLY A 232 10.60 -16.78 -2.15
N GLY A 233 11.81 -17.32 -2.30
CA GLY A 233 12.38 -18.27 -1.37
C GLY A 233 13.80 -18.65 -1.71
N VAL A 234 14.36 -19.47 -0.83
CA VAL A 234 15.68 -20.07 -0.98
C VAL A 234 15.52 -21.54 -1.29
N TYR A 235 16.37 -22.06 -2.18
CA TYR A 235 16.25 -23.38 -2.76
C TYR A 235 17.63 -24.01 -2.96
N HIS A 236 17.67 -25.35 -2.94
CA HIS A 236 18.87 -26.13 -3.31
C HIS A 236 19.12 -26.14 -4.81
N GLN A 237 18.05 -26.10 -5.60
CA GLN A 237 18.16 -26.12 -7.06
C GLN A 237 17.02 -25.30 -7.69
N VAL A 238 17.35 -24.57 -8.75
CA VAL A 238 16.39 -23.88 -9.61
C VAL A 238 16.72 -24.23 -11.07
N GLU A 239 15.81 -24.92 -11.72
CA GLU A 239 15.90 -25.26 -13.13
C GLU A 239 14.91 -24.44 -13.95
N LYS A 240 15.40 -23.77 -14.98
CA LYS A 240 14.55 -23.06 -15.93
C LYS A 240 14.19 -24.01 -17.07
N THR A 241 12.90 -24.30 -17.21
CA THR A 241 12.31 -24.96 -18.37
C THR A 241 11.72 -23.89 -19.31
N ASP A 242 11.35 -24.20 -20.54
CA ASP A 242 10.89 -23.21 -21.55
C ASP A 242 9.81 -22.24 -21.04
N HIS A 243 8.87 -22.72 -20.22
CA HIS A 243 7.74 -21.92 -19.71
C HIS A 243 7.60 -21.90 -18.20
N ALA A 244 8.47 -22.60 -17.45
CA ALA A 244 8.34 -22.80 -16.02
C ALA A 244 9.70 -22.80 -15.31
N TYR A 245 9.66 -22.65 -13.98
CA TYR A 245 10.81 -22.82 -13.11
C TYR A 245 10.49 -23.93 -12.13
N ARG A 246 11.35 -24.97 -12.11
CA ARG A 246 11.32 -26.01 -11.06
C ARG A 246 12.23 -25.58 -9.94
N VAL A 247 11.73 -25.56 -8.74
CA VAL A 247 12.48 -25.23 -7.55
C VAL A 247 12.46 -26.40 -6.58
N THR A 248 13.61 -26.74 -6.04
CA THR A 248 13.79 -27.88 -5.15
C THR A 248 14.23 -27.39 -3.78
N PHE A 249 13.51 -27.80 -2.73
CA PHE A 249 13.75 -27.43 -1.35
C PHE A 249 13.57 -28.64 -0.42
N GLU A 250 14.08 -28.53 0.82
CA GLU A 250 14.00 -29.58 1.80
C GLU A 250 12.56 -29.81 2.26
N LYS A 251 12.15 -31.06 2.33
CA LYS A 251 10.84 -31.45 2.83
C LYS A 251 10.72 -31.09 4.30
N GLY A 252 9.80 -30.21 4.64
CA GLY A 252 9.49 -29.83 6.01
C GLY A 252 8.74 -30.91 6.78
N ALA A 253 8.56 -30.72 8.08
CA ALA A 253 7.71 -31.57 8.90
C ALA A 253 6.25 -31.53 8.38
N TRP A 254 5.47 -32.58 8.63
CA TRP A 254 4.09 -32.74 8.13
C TRP A 254 3.15 -31.57 8.46
N TYR A 255 3.39 -30.82 9.53
CA TYR A 255 2.62 -29.62 9.91
C TYR A 255 3.04 -28.36 9.12
N GLN A 256 4.13 -28.40 8.36
CA GLN A 256 4.65 -27.29 7.54
C GLN A 256 4.16 -27.37 6.09
N PHE A 257 2.92 -27.81 5.87
CA PHE A 257 2.33 -28.00 4.53
C PHE A 257 2.25 -26.71 3.67
N LEU A 258 2.35 -25.53 4.30
CA LEU A 258 2.42 -24.24 3.61
C LEU A 258 3.86 -23.82 3.27
N ARG A 259 4.87 -24.55 3.74
CA ARG A 259 6.27 -24.24 3.45
C ARG A 259 6.54 -24.45 1.96
N ARG A 260 7.14 -23.44 1.32
CA ARG A 260 7.48 -23.45 -0.11
C ARG A 260 8.91 -23.00 -0.38
N SER A 261 9.78 -22.97 0.64
CA SER A 261 11.17 -22.52 0.57
C SER A 261 11.95 -23.04 1.77
N ASP A 262 13.27 -23.00 1.72
CA ASP A 262 14.12 -23.36 2.85
C ASP A 262 14.27 -22.20 3.83
N ASP A 263 13.74 -22.35 5.04
CA ASP A 263 14.02 -21.46 6.19
C ASP A 263 15.30 -21.89 6.91
N LEU A 264 15.59 -23.19 6.88
CA LEU A 264 16.84 -23.81 7.31
C LEU A 264 17.41 -24.56 6.11
N PHE A 265 18.61 -24.19 5.70
CA PHE A 265 19.33 -24.76 4.58
C PHE A 265 20.47 -25.62 5.10
N HIS A 266 20.54 -26.89 4.70
CA HIS A 266 21.59 -27.82 5.06
C HIS A 266 22.49 -28.11 3.84
N GLY A 267 23.78 -28.15 4.07
CA GLY A 267 24.78 -28.50 3.08
C GLY A 267 25.71 -27.35 2.66
N GLU A 268 26.78 -27.72 1.95
CA GLU A 268 27.82 -26.78 1.49
C GLU A 268 27.63 -26.35 0.03
N GLY A 269 26.50 -26.72 -0.58
CA GLY A 269 26.21 -26.45 -1.99
C GLY A 269 25.83 -24.99 -2.28
N PRO A 270 25.67 -24.67 -3.57
CA PRO A 270 25.16 -23.37 -3.97
C PRO A 270 23.73 -23.13 -3.48
N VAL A 271 23.46 -21.92 -3.08
CA VAL A 271 22.14 -21.48 -2.62
C VAL A 271 21.49 -20.63 -3.71
N TYR A 272 20.27 -21.00 -4.09
CA TYR A 272 19.48 -20.31 -5.09
C TYR A 272 18.42 -19.45 -4.42
N CYS A 273 18.37 -18.17 -4.74
CA CYS A 273 17.27 -17.30 -4.39
C CYS A 273 16.38 -17.09 -5.61
N PHE A 274 15.18 -17.66 -5.60
CA PHE A 274 14.17 -17.46 -6.65
C PHE A 274 13.14 -16.45 -6.19
N THR A 275 12.71 -15.57 -7.11
CA THR A 275 11.64 -14.59 -6.88
C THR A 275 10.73 -14.45 -8.10
N ALA A 276 9.46 -14.18 -7.83
CA ALA A 276 8.48 -13.75 -8.82
C ALA A 276 7.96 -12.36 -8.40
N VAL A 277 8.37 -11.33 -9.13
CA VAL A 277 8.04 -9.93 -8.83
C VAL A 277 7.03 -9.41 -9.85
N PHE A 278 5.87 -9.00 -9.37
CA PHE A 278 4.86 -8.36 -10.20
C PHE A 278 5.28 -6.92 -10.52
N ALA A 279 5.12 -6.55 -11.78
CA ALA A 279 5.22 -5.18 -12.29
C ALA A 279 4.10 -4.93 -13.30
N PRO A 280 3.54 -3.71 -13.40
CA PRO A 280 2.57 -3.31 -14.43
C PRO A 280 3.07 -3.58 -15.85
N VAL A 281 2.15 -3.65 -16.81
CA VAL A 281 2.43 -4.08 -18.20
C VAL A 281 3.59 -3.33 -18.85
N ASP A 282 3.61 -2.00 -18.72
CA ASP A 282 4.61 -1.15 -19.39
C ASP A 282 5.83 -0.83 -18.52
N LEU A 283 5.88 -1.34 -17.29
CA LEU A 283 7.00 -1.09 -16.38
C LEU A 283 8.16 -2.03 -16.67
N ASN A 284 9.27 -1.45 -17.16
CA ASN A 284 10.55 -2.11 -17.27
C ASN A 284 11.50 -1.50 -16.25
N THR A 285 12.01 -2.31 -15.32
CA THR A 285 12.89 -1.84 -14.25
C THR A 285 13.90 -2.90 -13.84
N THR A 286 14.89 -2.51 -13.05
CA THR A 286 15.84 -3.43 -12.44
C THR A 286 15.55 -3.55 -10.97
N ILE A 287 15.41 -4.77 -10.51
CA ILE A 287 15.37 -5.11 -9.08
C ILE A 287 16.70 -5.74 -8.68
N TYR A 288 16.98 -5.76 -7.40
CA TYR A 288 18.21 -6.31 -6.86
C TYR A 288 17.91 -7.32 -5.78
N HIS A 289 18.64 -8.45 -5.79
CA HIS A 289 18.74 -9.34 -4.65
C HIS A 289 19.95 -8.90 -3.84
N ARG A 290 19.71 -8.25 -2.69
CA ARG A 290 20.76 -7.86 -1.75
C ARG A 290 20.93 -8.94 -0.70
N TRP A 291 21.99 -9.71 -0.84
CA TRP A 291 22.39 -10.75 0.08
C TRP A 291 23.10 -10.15 1.28
N GLN A 292 22.67 -10.57 2.46
CA GLN A 292 23.20 -10.06 3.72
C GLN A 292 23.44 -11.23 4.65
N TYR A 293 24.53 -11.14 5.38
CA TYR A 293 25.00 -12.17 6.30
C TYR A 293 25.17 -11.64 7.72
N ARG A 294 24.87 -12.49 8.68
CA ARG A 294 25.14 -12.30 10.09
C ARG A 294 25.73 -13.57 10.68
N GLY A 295 26.99 -13.53 11.10
CA GLY A 295 27.67 -14.64 11.74
C GLY A 295 27.06 -14.99 13.09
N ILE A 296 27.17 -16.25 13.47
CA ILE A 296 26.81 -16.73 14.81
C ILE A 296 27.93 -16.30 15.76
N SER A 297 27.68 -15.36 16.66
CA SER A 297 28.63 -14.98 17.70
C SER A 297 28.63 -16.08 18.79
N SER A 298 29.76 -16.73 18.99
CA SER A 298 29.97 -17.77 20.04
C SER A 298 30.35 -17.20 21.40
N GLY A 299 30.08 -15.90 21.65
CA GLY A 299 30.49 -15.23 22.90
C GLY A 299 29.35 -15.03 23.89
N THR A 300 29.65 -15.06 25.17
CA THR A 300 28.78 -14.97 26.37
C THR A 300 27.98 -13.67 26.53
N ARG A 301 28.20 -12.66 25.68
CA ARG A 301 27.38 -11.42 25.56
C ARG A 301 26.84 -11.32 24.15
N SER A 302 25.60 -11.73 23.97
CA SER A 302 24.82 -11.66 22.73
C SER A 302 24.55 -10.21 22.30
N THR A 303 25.56 -9.50 21.86
CA THR A 303 25.34 -8.34 20.99
C THR A 303 25.10 -8.90 19.59
N ARG A 304 23.82 -9.02 19.18
CA ARG A 304 23.48 -9.40 17.81
C ARG A 304 24.14 -8.42 16.87
N SER A 305 25.18 -8.87 16.15
CA SER A 305 25.84 -8.08 15.12
C SER A 305 24.80 -7.67 14.04
N ALA A 306 24.97 -6.51 13.45
CA ALA A 306 24.13 -6.09 12.34
C ALA A 306 24.37 -6.97 11.12
N PHE A 307 23.35 -7.13 10.24
CA PHE A 307 23.54 -7.77 8.96
C PHE A 307 24.49 -6.95 8.08
N SER A 308 25.51 -7.60 7.52
CA SER A 308 26.42 -7.02 6.54
C SER A 308 26.04 -7.43 5.13
N THR A 309 26.04 -6.49 4.18
CA THR A 309 25.77 -6.80 2.77
C THR A 309 26.98 -7.51 2.16
N THR A 310 26.76 -8.67 1.55
CA THR A 310 27.79 -9.43 0.85
C THR A 310 27.72 -9.22 -0.65
N ASP A 311 26.53 -9.16 -1.23
CA ASP A 311 26.31 -9.01 -2.66
C ASP A 311 25.03 -8.21 -2.93
N ARG A 312 25.00 -7.53 -4.09
CA ARG A 312 23.82 -6.87 -4.63
C ARG A 312 23.72 -7.18 -6.11
N ILE A 313 22.89 -8.17 -6.45
CA ILE A 313 22.82 -8.76 -7.79
C ILE A 313 21.60 -8.22 -8.54
N PRO A 314 21.78 -7.58 -9.71
CA PRO A 314 20.66 -7.02 -10.47
C PRO A 314 19.90 -8.09 -11.25
N ILE A 315 18.57 -7.92 -11.34
CA ILE A 315 17.66 -8.68 -12.19
C ILE A 315 16.80 -7.68 -12.95
N ARG A 316 16.91 -7.65 -14.27
CA ARG A 316 16.01 -6.86 -15.12
C ARG A 316 14.66 -7.55 -15.20
N ILE A 317 13.61 -6.82 -14.90
CA ILE A 317 12.23 -7.31 -14.96
C ILE A 317 11.43 -6.53 -16.00
N SER A 318 10.53 -7.24 -16.66
CA SER A 318 9.54 -6.69 -17.58
C SER A 318 8.16 -7.01 -17.04
N GLY A 319 7.28 -6.02 -17.00
CA GLY A 319 5.93 -6.16 -16.47
C GLY A 319 4.98 -6.97 -17.33
N GLY A 320 3.70 -7.00 -16.94
CA GLY A 320 2.61 -7.62 -17.69
C GLY A 320 2.34 -9.09 -17.37
N ARG A 321 3.05 -9.69 -16.41
CA ARG A 321 2.83 -11.09 -16.00
C ARG A 321 2.08 -11.15 -14.68
N GLU A 322 0.90 -11.76 -14.66
CA GLU A 322 0.07 -11.91 -13.44
C GLU A 322 0.80 -12.61 -12.29
N GLY A 323 1.50 -13.69 -12.58
CA GLY A 323 2.32 -14.44 -11.61
C GLY A 323 3.64 -13.76 -11.25
N GLY A 324 3.92 -12.57 -11.81
CA GLY A 324 5.17 -11.84 -11.67
C GLY A 324 6.27 -12.32 -12.64
N TYR A 325 7.26 -11.45 -12.84
CA TYR A 325 8.48 -11.79 -13.57
C TYR A 325 9.34 -12.70 -12.68
N ARG A 326 9.70 -13.87 -13.20
CA ARG A 326 10.44 -14.91 -12.49
C ARG A 326 11.92 -14.77 -12.78
N GLY A 327 12.71 -14.74 -11.71
CA GLY A 327 14.16 -14.69 -11.81
C GLY A 327 14.82 -15.31 -10.59
N TYR A 328 16.09 -15.65 -10.70
CA TYR A 328 16.85 -16.19 -9.58
C TYR A 328 18.29 -15.68 -9.59
N THR A 329 18.92 -15.72 -8.43
CA THR A 329 20.35 -15.48 -8.23
C THR A 329 20.96 -16.66 -7.50
N ILE A 330 22.26 -16.89 -7.72
CA ILE A 330 22.99 -18.02 -7.15
C ILE A 330 24.15 -17.46 -6.32
N LYS A 331 24.32 -18.03 -5.13
CA LYS A 331 25.50 -17.77 -4.29
C LYS A 331 26.23 -19.10 -4.06
N GLN A 332 27.48 -19.19 -4.55
CA GLN A 332 28.25 -20.44 -4.59
C GLN A 332 28.73 -20.87 -3.20
N ARG A 333 29.02 -19.94 -2.31
CA ARG A 333 29.54 -20.21 -0.96
C ARG A 333 28.76 -19.44 0.07
N VAL A 334 28.12 -20.15 0.97
CA VAL A 334 27.28 -19.60 2.00
C VAL A 334 27.71 -20.18 3.35
N PRO A 335 28.54 -19.46 4.12
CA PRO A 335 28.98 -19.95 5.42
C PRO A 335 27.80 -20.10 6.40
N PRO A 336 27.93 -21.01 7.40
CA PRO A 336 26.92 -21.19 8.43
C PRO A 336 26.60 -19.89 9.15
N GLY A 337 25.31 -19.65 9.42
CA GLY A 337 24.87 -18.41 10.05
C GLY A 337 23.49 -17.98 9.60
N GLU A 338 23.12 -16.77 9.96
CA GLU A 338 21.85 -16.16 9.57
C GLU A 338 22.03 -15.35 8.29
N TRP A 339 21.19 -15.63 7.34
CA TRP A 339 21.16 -14.97 6.04
C TRP A 339 19.84 -14.27 5.80
N ARG A 340 19.93 -13.18 5.05
CA ARG A 340 18.78 -12.41 4.63
C ARG A 340 18.99 -11.89 3.21
N ILE A 341 17.95 -12.04 2.38
CA ILE A 341 17.95 -11.49 1.03
C ILE A 341 16.83 -10.46 0.96
N ASP A 342 17.19 -9.20 0.76
CA ASP A 342 16.23 -8.16 0.46
C ASP A 342 16.06 -8.05 -1.05
N VAL A 343 14.82 -8.24 -1.52
CA VAL A 343 14.43 -7.93 -2.90
C VAL A 343 14.10 -6.45 -2.93
N GLU A 344 14.91 -5.66 -3.61
CA GLU A 344 14.82 -4.21 -3.56
C GLU A 344 14.84 -3.54 -4.94
N THR A 345 14.34 -2.33 -4.99
CA THR A 345 14.43 -1.44 -6.17
C THR A 345 15.83 -0.85 -6.29
N GLU A 346 16.12 -0.17 -7.41
CA GLU A 346 17.41 0.50 -7.64
C GLU A 346 17.76 1.51 -6.54
N ASP A 347 16.76 2.24 -6.05
CA ASP A 347 16.88 3.23 -4.98
C ASP A 347 16.85 2.64 -3.55
N GLY A 348 16.92 1.30 -3.42
CA GLY A 348 17.09 0.58 -2.15
C GLY A 348 15.80 0.34 -1.36
N ARG A 349 14.61 0.54 -1.95
CA ARG A 349 13.34 0.24 -1.28
C ARG A 349 13.03 -1.25 -1.36
N VAL A 350 12.72 -1.85 -0.22
CA VAL A 350 12.49 -3.28 -0.09
C VAL A 350 11.08 -3.63 -0.56
N ILE A 351 10.98 -4.46 -1.60
CA ILE A 351 9.75 -5.07 -2.12
C ILE A 351 9.36 -6.28 -1.27
N GLY A 352 10.35 -7.06 -0.85
CA GLY A 352 10.16 -8.24 -0.02
C GLY A 352 11.46 -8.68 0.63
N ARG A 353 11.35 -9.51 1.67
CA ARG A 353 12.48 -10.01 2.44
C ARG A 353 12.38 -11.52 2.63
N ILE A 354 13.46 -12.22 2.36
CA ILE A 354 13.59 -13.66 2.51
C ILE A 354 14.71 -13.89 3.53
N GLY A 355 14.37 -14.50 4.68
CA GLY A 355 15.32 -14.86 5.72
C GLY A 355 15.51 -16.37 5.74
N PHE A 356 16.74 -16.83 5.93
CA PHE A 356 17.05 -18.23 6.11
C PHE A 356 18.29 -18.40 6.98
N ARG A 357 18.49 -19.61 7.47
CA ARG A 357 19.68 -19.98 8.25
C ARG A 357 20.40 -21.13 7.55
N VAL A 358 21.72 -21.07 7.52
CA VAL A 358 22.57 -22.17 7.05
C VAL A 358 23.09 -22.94 8.25
N ALA A 359 22.83 -24.25 8.28
CA ALA A 359 23.34 -25.16 9.29
C ALA A 359 24.56 -25.94 8.76
N THR A 360 25.50 -26.27 9.65
CA THR A 360 26.77 -26.95 9.31
C THR A 360 26.58 -28.44 9.04
N GLU A 361 25.57 -29.06 9.65
CA GLU A 361 25.34 -30.52 9.55
C GLU A 361 23.88 -30.82 9.20
N ALA A 362 23.69 -31.73 8.27
CA ALA A 362 22.40 -32.38 8.06
C ALA A 362 22.29 -33.56 9.06
N GLY A 363 21.29 -33.50 9.95
CA GLY A 363 21.06 -34.56 10.95
C GLY A 363 20.54 -35.89 10.36
N GLY A 364 20.68 -36.16 9.05
CA GLY A 364 20.20 -37.33 8.35
C GLY A 364 20.16 -37.17 6.83
N ALA A 365 19.63 -38.16 6.11
CA ALA A 365 19.39 -38.05 4.68
C ALA A 365 18.34 -36.94 4.41
N LEU A 366 18.68 -35.99 3.59
CA LEU A 366 17.76 -34.91 3.17
C LEU A 366 16.74 -35.45 2.17
N ASP A 367 15.47 -35.23 2.44
CA ASP A 367 14.38 -35.52 1.52
C ASP A 367 13.96 -34.23 0.84
N PHE A 368 13.86 -34.21 -0.48
CA PHE A 368 13.59 -33.00 -1.27
C PHE A 368 12.20 -33.03 -1.88
N HIS A 369 11.62 -31.84 -1.97
CA HIS A 369 10.36 -31.61 -2.66
C HIS A 369 10.57 -30.62 -3.80
N THR A 370 9.94 -30.89 -4.96
CA THR A 370 10.04 -30.02 -6.14
C THR A 370 8.69 -29.41 -6.46
N VAL A 371 8.66 -28.11 -6.63
CA VAL A 371 7.49 -27.33 -7.02
C VAL A 371 7.77 -26.61 -8.32
N THR A 372 6.75 -26.45 -9.17
CA THR A 372 6.83 -25.73 -10.44
C THR A 372 6.08 -24.40 -10.33
N TYR A 373 6.76 -23.33 -10.70
CA TYR A 373 6.20 -21.97 -10.80
C TYR A 373 6.00 -21.57 -12.24
#